data_3b6a46e1f42a881b0bb066509495e15c
#
_entry.id   3b6a46e1f42a881b0bb066509495e15c
#
_cell.length_a   1.000
_cell.length_b   1.000
_cell.length_c   1.000
_cell.angle_alpha   90.00
_cell.angle_beta   90.00
_cell.angle_gamma   90.00
#
_symmetry.space_group_name_H-M   'P 1'
#
loop_
_entity.id
_entity.type
_entity.pdbx_description
1 polymer ?
#
loop_
_entity_poly.entity_id
_entity_poly.type
_entity_poly.pdbx_seq_one_letter_code
_entity_poly.pdbx_strand_id
1 'polypeptide(L)'
;MVISESVEDYLESILVLQEKNGYVRSVDIANHLEISKASVSIAMKNLKENKFVKFADNHEIKLTPTGLEIAKSVYEKHLMFSEFFYKLGVPKDIAT
;
A
#
# COMPACT_ATOMS: atom_id res chain seq x y z
N MET A 1 -1.31 10.46 -16.13
CA MET A 1 -1.00 9.03 -16.00
C MET A 1 -2.12 8.32 -15.23
N VAL A 2 -2.56 7.20 -15.77
CA VAL A 2 -3.59 6.39 -15.08
C VAL A 2 -2.88 5.48 -14.08
N ILE A 3 -3.29 5.57 -12.81
CA ILE A 3 -2.72 4.72 -11.76
C ILE A 3 -3.62 3.50 -11.61
N SER A 4 -3.04 2.31 -11.82
CA SER A 4 -3.78 1.07 -11.73
C SER A 4 -4.13 0.73 -10.30
N GLU A 5 -5.16 -0.10 -10.13
CA GLU A 5 -5.56 -0.59 -8.81
C GLU A 5 -4.41 -1.34 -8.12
N SER A 6 -3.60 -2.07 -8.88
CA SER A 6 -2.45 -2.77 -8.31
C SER A 6 -1.43 -1.80 -7.72
N VAL A 7 -1.15 -0.69 -8.39
CA VAL A 7 -0.24 0.33 -7.89
C VAL A 7 -0.80 0.92 -6.59
N GLU A 8 -2.09 1.23 -6.58
CA GLU A 8 -2.74 1.75 -5.39
C GLU A 8 -2.64 0.77 -4.21
N ASP A 9 -2.88 -0.51 -4.45
CA ASP A 9 -2.79 -1.53 -3.42
C ASP A 9 -1.39 -1.64 -2.84
N TYR A 10 -0.36 -1.59 -3.68
CA TYR A 10 1.02 -1.64 -3.23
C TYR A 10 1.36 -0.42 -2.37
N LEU A 11 0.98 0.77 -2.82
CA LEU A 11 1.27 2.01 -2.09
C LEU A 11 0.55 2.06 -0.76
N GLU A 12 -0.71 1.65 -0.73
CA GLU A 12 -1.46 1.57 0.53
C GLU A 12 -0.82 0.57 1.48
N SER A 13 -0.41 -0.59 0.98
CA SER A 13 0.25 -1.61 1.80
C SER A 13 1.51 -1.07 2.46
N ILE A 14 2.31 -0.31 1.71
CA ILE A 14 3.52 0.31 2.25
C ILE A 14 3.16 1.27 3.39
N LEU A 15 2.15 2.10 3.20
CA LEU A 15 1.71 3.04 4.23
C LEU A 15 1.24 2.32 5.49
N VAL A 16 0.39 1.32 5.34
CA VAL A 16 -0.13 0.54 6.47
C VAL A 16 0.98 -0.16 7.23
N LEU A 17 1.90 -0.79 6.50
CA LEU A 17 3.02 -1.51 7.13
C LEU A 17 3.99 -0.55 7.80
N GLN A 18 4.21 0.63 7.20
CA GLN A 18 5.06 1.65 7.80
C GLN A 18 4.49 2.11 9.14
N GLU A 19 3.21 2.34 9.23
CA GLU A 19 2.55 2.75 10.46
C GLU A 19 2.56 1.64 11.51
N LYS A 20 2.39 0.40 11.07
CA LYS A 20 2.33 -0.75 11.97
C LYS A 20 3.70 -1.13 12.53
N ASN A 21 4.72 -1.20 11.67
CA ASN A 21 6.03 -1.74 12.02
C ASN A 21 7.13 -0.68 12.13
N GLY A 22 6.91 0.51 11.60
CA GLY A 22 7.93 1.55 11.55
C GLY A 22 8.88 1.44 10.37
N TYR A 23 8.84 0.32 9.64
CA TYR A 23 9.66 0.10 8.45
C TYR A 23 8.96 -0.89 7.53
N VAL A 24 9.37 -0.91 6.25
CA VAL A 24 8.80 -1.81 5.26
C VAL A 24 9.89 -2.37 4.36
N ARG A 25 9.89 -3.68 4.18
CA ARG A 25 10.76 -4.37 3.23
C ARG A 25 9.89 -5.20 2.29
N SER A 26 10.49 -5.67 1.18
CA SER A 26 9.77 -6.47 0.19
C SER A 26 9.07 -7.69 0.79
N VAL A 27 9.72 -8.37 1.75
CA VAL A 27 9.14 -9.54 2.40
C VAL A 27 7.87 -9.19 3.16
N ASP A 28 7.81 -8.01 3.76
CA ASP A 28 6.62 -7.57 4.50
C ASP A 28 5.44 -7.36 3.56
N ILE A 29 5.69 -6.79 2.39
CA ILE A 29 4.65 -6.60 1.37
C ILE A 29 4.18 -7.95 0.84
N ALA A 30 5.11 -8.86 0.55
CA ALA A 30 4.78 -10.19 0.05
C ALA A 30 3.86 -10.93 1.02
N ASN A 31 4.18 -10.88 2.31
CA ASN A 31 3.36 -11.51 3.34
C ASN A 31 2.01 -10.83 3.50
N HIS A 32 1.98 -9.51 3.47
CA HIS A 32 0.75 -8.74 3.65
C HIS A 32 -0.25 -8.98 2.52
N LEU A 33 0.24 -9.01 1.28
CA LEU A 33 -0.61 -9.20 0.11
C LEU A 33 -0.74 -10.66 -0.32
N GLU A 34 -0.01 -11.56 0.34
CA GLU A 34 -0.02 -13.00 0.03
C GLU A 34 0.39 -13.28 -1.42
N ILE A 35 1.47 -12.63 -1.85
CA ILE A 35 2.02 -12.79 -3.20
C ILE A 35 3.50 -13.16 -3.10
N SER A 36 4.07 -13.61 -4.22
CA SER A 36 5.48 -14.03 -4.25
C SER A 36 6.43 -12.84 -4.11
N LYS A 37 7.61 -13.10 -3.58
CA LYS A 37 8.67 -12.10 -3.49
C LYS A 37 9.08 -11.60 -4.87
N ALA A 38 9.07 -12.49 -5.87
CA ALA A 38 9.40 -12.12 -7.24
C ALA A 38 8.42 -11.08 -7.78
N SER A 39 7.12 -11.27 -7.52
CA SER A 39 6.10 -10.30 -7.92
C SER A 39 6.30 -8.96 -7.24
N VAL A 40 6.62 -8.96 -5.95
CA VAL A 40 6.90 -7.74 -5.21
C VAL A 40 8.11 -7.02 -5.78
N SER A 41 9.18 -7.75 -6.08
CA SER A 41 10.40 -7.15 -6.64
C SER A 41 10.14 -6.44 -7.96
N ILE A 42 9.37 -7.07 -8.84
CA ILE A 42 8.99 -6.47 -10.12
C ILE A 42 8.16 -5.20 -9.88
N ALA A 43 7.17 -5.29 -9.00
CA ALA A 43 6.31 -4.16 -8.69
C ALA A 43 7.09 -2.99 -8.08
N MET A 44 7.98 -3.28 -7.14
CA MET A 44 8.78 -2.23 -6.49
C MET A 44 9.72 -1.55 -7.47
N LYS A 45 10.29 -2.30 -8.41
CA LYS A 45 11.12 -1.72 -9.46
C LYS A 45 10.32 -0.72 -10.30
N ASN A 46 9.09 -1.11 -10.68
CA ASN A 46 8.21 -0.22 -11.44
C ASN A 46 7.82 1.02 -10.65
N LEU A 47 7.50 0.87 -9.37
CA LEU A 47 7.14 1.99 -8.51
C LEU A 47 8.33 2.95 -8.32
N LYS A 48 9.54 2.41 -8.21
CA LYS A 48 10.74 3.21 -8.11
C LYS A 48 10.97 4.01 -9.39
N GLU A 49 10.80 3.37 -10.55
CA GLU A 49 10.96 4.04 -11.84
C GLU A 49 9.96 5.18 -12.01
N ASN A 50 8.76 5.02 -11.48
CA ASN A 50 7.72 6.06 -11.52
C ASN A 50 7.83 7.05 -10.37
N LYS A 51 8.85 6.92 -9.54
CA LYS A 51 9.15 7.83 -8.43
C LYS A 51 8.07 7.85 -7.35
N PHE A 52 7.40 6.73 -7.14
CA PHE A 52 6.43 6.58 -6.05
C PHE A 52 7.08 6.02 -4.78
N VAL A 53 8.17 5.29 -4.93
CA VAL A 53 8.93 4.75 -3.80
C VAL A 53 10.42 4.98 -4.01
N LYS A 54 11.18 4.88 -2.92
CA LYS A 54 12.64 4.89 -2.94
C LYS A 54 13.13 3.84 -1.96
N PHE A 55 14.37 3.40 -2.13
CA PHE A 55 14.98 2.43 -1.25
C PHE A 55 16.06 3.10 -0.42
N ALA A 56 16.06 2.82 0.89
CA ALA A 56 17.12 3.25 1.79
C ALA A 56 18.26 2.21 1.76
N ASP A 57 19.37 2.52 2.44
CA ASP A 57 20.58 1.72 2.39
C ASP A 57 20.39 0.27 2.87
N ASN A 58 19.46 0.03 3.76
CA ASN A 58 19.18 -1.29 4.32
C ASN A 58 18.03 -2.01 3.59
N HIS A 59 17.78 -1.66 2.35
CA HIS A 59 16.69 -2.20 1.52
C HIS A 59 15.30 -1.85 2.06
N GLU A 60 15.22 -0.88 2.96
CA GLU A 60 13.94 -0.39 3.45
C GLU A 60 13.24 0.39 2.33
N ILE A 61 11.94 0.13 2.16
CA ILE A 61 11.13 0.78 1.15
C ILE A 61 10.45 1.99 1.79
N LYS A 62 10.59 3.15 1.15
CA LYS A 62 9.97 4.38 1.63
C LYS A 62 9.14 5.01 0.53
N LEU A 63 8.00 5.58 0.91
CA LEU A 63 7.17 6.33 -0.01
C LEU A 63 7.81 7.68 -0.28
N THR A 64 7.80 8.11 -1.55
CA THR A 64 8.12 9.48 -1.90
C THR A 64 6.91 10.36 -1.53
N PRO A 65 7.06 11.70 -1.52
CA PRO A 65 5.89 12.56 -1.28
C PRO A 65 4.73 12.25 -2.23
N THR A 66 5.01 11.98 -3.50
CA THR A 66 3.98 11.61 -4.48
C THR A 66 3.33 10.28 -4.13
N GLY A 67 4.14 9.27 -3.80
CA GLY A 67 3.63 7.96 -3.41
C GLY A 67 2.80 8.02 -2.14
N LEU A 68 3.24 8.82 -1.18
CA LEU A 68 2.52 8.99 0.08
C LEU A 68 1.15 9.63 -0.14
N GLU A 69 1.07 10.63 -1.01
CA GLU A 69 -0.19 11.30 -1.32
C GLU A 69 -1.19 10.31 -1.92
N ILE A 70 -0.74 9.46 -2.84
CA ILE A 70 -1.60 8.44 -3.45
C ILE A 70 -2.03 7.42 -2.38
N ALA A 71 -1.09 6.95 -1.57
CA ALA A 71 -1.37 5.96 -0.54
C ALA A 71 -2.41 6.48 0.46
N LYS A 72 -2.28 7.72 0.89
CA LYS A 72 -3.23 8.35 1.81
C LYS A 72 -4.62 8.45 1.20
N SER A 73 -4.68 8.83 -0.06
CA SER A 73 -5.95 8.96 -0.78
C SER A 73 -6.68 7.62 -0.84
N VAL A 74 -5.96 6.55 -1.15
CA VAL A 74 -6.53 5.19 -1.20
C VAL A 74 -6.99 4.75 0.19
N TYR A 75 -6.17 4.99 1.20
CA TYR A 75 -6.47 4.62 2.58
C TYR A 75 -7.75 5.33 3.07
N GLU A 76 -7.88 6.62 2.78
CA GLU A 76 -9.05 7.41 3.15
C GLU A 76 -10.32 6.90 2.46
N LYS A 77 -10.22 6.51 1.20
CA LYS A 77 -11.35 5.91 0.48
C LYS A 77 -11.81 4.63 1.15
N HIS A 78 -10.87 3.78 1.58
CA HIS A 78 -11.20 2.52 2.23
C HIS A 78 -11.84 2.75 3.59
N LEU A 79 -11.36 3.72 4.37
CA LEU A 79 -11.97 4.07 5.65
C LEU A 79 -13.39 4.58 5.47
N MET A 80 -13.60 5.49 4.54
CA MET A 80 -14.90 6.06 4.24
C MET A 80 -15.89 4.98 3.81
N PHE A 81 -15.45 4.05 2.99
CA PHE A 81 -16.28 2.96 2.51
C PHE A 81 -16.69 2.03 3.66
N SER A 82 -15.75 1.70 4.53
CA SER A 82 -16.02 0.87 5.70
C SER A 82 -17.05 1.53 6.64
N GLU A 83 -16.91 2.83 6.89
CA GLU A 83 -17.86 3.58 7.71
C GLU A 83 -19.26 3.58 7.10
N PHE A 84 -19.33 3.74 5.79
CA PHE A 84 -20.61 3.73 5.08
C PHE A 84 -21.33 2.39 5.30
N PHE A 85 -20.64 1.28 5.11
CA PHE A 85 -21.23 -0.03 5.32
C PHE A 85 -21.63 -0.27 6.77
N TYR A 86 -20.82 0.22 7.70
CA TYR A 86 -21.14 0.09 9.13
C TYR A 86 -22.45 0.80 9.46
N LYS A 87 -22.64 2.01 8.94
CA LYS A 87 -23.86 2.78 9.16
C LYS A 87 -25.10 2.12 8.56
N LEU A 88 -24.92 1.28 7.54
CA LEU A 88 -26.00 0.51 6.93
C LEU A 88 -26.30 -0.78 7.70
N GLY A 89 -25.58 -1.05 8.78
CA GLY A 89 -25.79 -2.26 9.56
C GLY A 89 -25.03 -3.47 9.08
N VAL A 90 -24.15 -3.33 8.12
CA VAL A 90 -23.29 -4.42 7.64
C VAL A 90 -22.15 -4.63 8.63
N PRO A 91 -21.87 -5.88 9.07
CA PRO A 91 -20.75 -6.12 9.97
C PRO A 91 -19.45 -5.64 9.38
N LYS A 92 -18.62 -5.01 10.22
CA LYS A 92 -17.39 -4.38 9.79
C LYS A 92 -16.38 -5.35 9.18
N ASP A 93 -16.33 -6.57 9.69
CA ASP A 93 -15.43 -7.61 9.20
C ASP A 93 -15.82 -8.08 7.79
N ILE A 94 -17.06 -7.93 7.39
CA ILE A 94 -17.51 -8.24 6.03
C ILE A 94 -17.16 -7.11 5.08
N ALA A 95 -17.13 -5.87 5.58
CA ALA A 95 -16.85 -4.68 4.77
C ALA A 95 -15.35 -4.49 4.48
N THR A 96 -14.49 -5.19 5.17
CA THR A 96 -13.04 -5.15 4.90
C THR A 96 -12.64 -6.26 3.92
#